data_d410633b1caded0518185053764b0797
#
_entry.id   d410633b1caded0518185053764b0797
#
_cell.length_a   1.000
_cell.length_b   1.000
_cell.length_c   1.000
_cell.angle_alpha   90.00
_cell.angle_beta   90.00
_cell.angle_gamma   90.00
#
_symmetry.space_group_name_H-M   'P 1'
#
loop_
_entity.id
_entity.type
_entity.pdbx_description
1 polymer ?
#
loop_
_entity_poly.entity_id
_entity_poly.type
_entity_poly.pdbx_seq_one_letter_code
_entity_poly.pdbx_strand_id
1 'polypeptide(L)'
;VGYGQLDWKLRNDPRVVVMERTNARNMEPDWFTEAPDFASMDVSFISVKLILPGIYKSLREGAQAVILVKPQFEAGRGRVGKNGVVRDKDTHRQVVEDTARFALDTGFSIRQIDYSPITGPKGNIEFLLLLGKSGTAGGTEVLADIPHIVDMAHGELA
;
A
#
# COMPACT_ATOMS: atom_id res chain seq x y z
N VAL A 1 -12.07 -10.64 4.31
CA VAL A 1 -12.99 -9.65 3.74
C VAL A 1 -13.00 -9.76 2.23
N GLY A 2 -13.98 -9.21 1.57
CA GLY A 2 -14.01 -9.14 0.12
C GLY A 2 -14.56 -10.36 -0.59
N TYR A 3 -15.23 -11.27 0.09
CA TYR A 3 -15.88 -12.39 -0.58
C TYR A 3 -17.09 -11.92 -1.40
N GLY A 4 -17.15 -12.35 -2.67
CA GLY A 4 -18.27 -12.02 -3.55
C GLY A 4 -18.31 -10.56 -4.01
N GLN A 5 -17.27 -9.77 -3.78
CA GLN A 5 -17.25 -8.34 -4.11
C GLN A 5 -16.61 -8.02 -5.45
N LEU A 6 -15.89 -8.97 -6.06
CA LEU A 6 -15.26 -8.75 -7.35
C LEU A 6 -16.30 -8.52 -8.44
N ASP A 7 -16.11 -7.47 -9.24
CA ASP A 7 -17.01 -7.14 -10.35
C ASP A 7 -17.23 -8.35 -11.25
N TRP A 8 -18.47 -8.54 -11.68
CA TRP A 8 -18.89 -9.67 -12.52
C TRP A 8 -18.05 -9.79 -13.81
N LYS A 9 -17.72 -8.66 -14.42
CA LYS A 9 -16.92 -8.64 -15.66
C LYS A 9 -15.52 -9.18 -15.43
N LEU A 10 -14.89 -8.84 -14.29
CA LEU A 10 -13.58 -9.36 -13.94
C LEU A 10 -13.65 -10.82 -13.55
N ARG A 11 -14.65 -11.21 -12.77
CA ARG A 11 -14.84 -12.60 -12.33
C ARG A 11 -14.98 -13.56 -13.50
N ASN A 12 -15.60 -13.12 -14.57
CA ASN A 12 -15.86 -13.95 -15.76
C ASN A 12 -14.85 -13.76 -16.88
N ASP A 13 -13.83 -12.91 -16.70
CA ASP A 13 -12.78 -12.73 -17.68
C ASP A 13 -11.78 -13.89 -17.56
N PRO A 14 -11.51 -14.64 -18.67
CA PRO A 14 -10.59 -15.77 -18.60
C PRO A 14 -9.14 -15.40 -18.27
N ARG A 15 -8.77 -14.13 -18.38
CA ARG A 15 -7.45 -13.64 -18.01
C ARG A 15 -7.30 -13.42 -16.49
N VAL A 16 -8.41 -13.43 -15.76
CA VAL A 16 -8.44 -13.12 -14.32
C VAL A 16 -8.50 -14.40 -13.52
N VAL A 17 -7.53 -14.59 -12.63
CA VAL A 17 -7.56 -15.67 -11.63
C VAL A 17 -8.09 -15.09 -10.32
N VAL A 18 -9.26 -15.55 -9.91
CA VAL A 18 -9.92 -15.09 -8.68
C VAL A 18 -9.46 -15.94 -7.51
N MET A 19 -8.90 -15.29 -6.49
CA MET A 19 -8.38 -15.96 -5.29
C MET A 19 -9.09 -15.42 -4.05
N GLU A 20 -10.36 -15.70 -3.91
CA GLU A 20 -11.12 -15.35 -2.70
C GLU A 20 -10.84 -16.30 -1.54
N ARG A 21 -11.22 -15.91 -0.32
CA ARG A 21 -10.98 -16.68 0.92
C ARG A 21 -9.51 -17.06 1.09
N THR A 22 -8.63 -16.18 0.62
CA THR A 22 -7.18 -16.40 0.62
C THR A 22 -6.52 -15.30 1.42
N ASN A 23 -5.64 -15.70 2.34
CA ASN A 23 -4.89 -14.74 3.14
C ASN A 23 -3.63 -14.32 2.40
N ALA A 24 -3.59 -13.06 1.93
CA ALA A 24 -2.45 -12.54 1.17
C ALA A 24 -1.13 -12.50 1.98
N ARG A 25 -1.19 -12.59 3.31
CA ARG A 25 0.02 -12.71 4.13
C ARG A 25 0.84 -13.96 3.80
N ASN A 26 0.18 -14.99 3.28
CA ASN A 26 0.79 -16.27 2.96
C ASN A 26 1.22 -16.34 1.49
N MET A 27 1.22 -15.23 0.78
CA MET A 27 1.57 -15.19 -0.64
C MET A 27 2.98 -15.74 -0.88
N GLU A 28 3.07 -16.64 -1.84
CA GLU A 28 4.31 -17.27 -2.28
C GLU A 28 4.41 -17.22 -3.81
N PRO A 29 5.63 -17.26 -4.38
CA PRO A 29 5.80 -17.22 -5.82
C PRO A 29 5.05 -18.33 -6.59
N ASP A 30 4.86 -19.50 -5.96
CA ASP A 30 4.18 -20.63 -6.58
C ASP A 30 2.66 -20.44 -6.74
N TRP A 31 2.10 -19.37 -6.19
CA TRP A 31 0.70 -18.98 -6.46
C TRP A 31 0.49 -18.53 -7.90
N PHE A 32 1.55 -18.20 -8.61
CA PHE A 32 1.51 -17.62 -9.95
C PHE A 32 2.19 -18.54 -10.94
N THR A 33 1.58 -18.74 -12.11
CA THR A 33 2.18 -19.49 -13.21
C THR A 33 3.41 -18.77 -13.76
N GLU A 34 3.31 -17.43 -13.89
CA GLU A 34 4.41 -16.55 -14.24
C GLU A 34 4.55 -15.48 -13.18
N ALA A 35 5.77 -15.08 -12.85
CA ALA A 35 6.00 -14.00 -11.89
C ALA A 35 5.34 -12.71 -12.39
N PRO A 36 4.47 -12.08 -11.59
CA PRO A 36 3.82 -10.83 -11.98
C PRO A 36 4.81 -9.70 -12.24
N ASP A 37 4.47 -8.81 -13.14
CA ASP A 37 5.26 -7.62 -13.46
C ASP A 37 4.71 -6.34 -12.85
N PHE A 38 3.54 -6.42 -12.24
CA PHE A 38 2.92 -5.29 -11.54
C PHE A 38 2.02 -5.79 -10.42
N ALA A 39 2.00 -5.03 -9.33
CA ALA A 39 1.06 -5.27 -8.22
C ALA A 39 0.41 -3.96 -7.80
N SER A 40 -0.86 -4.02 -7.45
CA SER A 40 -1.54 -2.95 -6.74
C SER A 40 -2.14 -3.52 -5.46
N MET A 41 -2.06 -2.75 -4.37
CA MET A 41 -2.55 -3.21 -3.08
C MET A 41 -3.45 -2.16 -2.44
N ASP A 42 -4.71 -2.55 -2.23
CA ASP A 42 -5.69 -1.82 -1.45
C ASP A 42 -6.30 -2.79 -0.45
N VAL A 43 -5.83 -2.75 0.78
CA VAL A 43 -6.27 -3.67 1.84
C VAL A 43 -6.77 -2.91 3.05
N SER A 44 -7.65 -3.54 3.82
CA SER A 44 -8.27 -2.96 5.00
C SER A 44 -8.12 -3.89 6.21
N PHE A 45 -8.09 -3.30 7.40
CA PHE A 45 -8.03 -4.00 8.68
C PHE A 45 -6.75 -4.81 8.91
N ILE A 46 -5.70 -4.49 8.15
CA ILE A 46 -4.38 -5.13 8.25
C ILE A 46 -3.31 -4.13 7.85
N SER A 47 -2.13 -4.22 8.43
CA SER A 47 -0.99 -3.44 7.96
C SER A 47 -0.45 -4.01 6.65
N VAL A 48 -0.15 -3.12 5.70
CA VAL A 48 0.49 -3.49 4.43
C VAL A 48 1.86 -4.15 4.66
N LYS A 49 2.50 -3.89 5.78
CA LYS A 49 3.80 -4.49 6.14
C LYS A 49 3.73 -6.01 6.21
N LEU A 50 2.57 -6.57 6.54
CA LEU A 50 2.39 -8.02 6.60
C LEU A 50 2.29 -8.67 5.22
N ILE A 51 1.96 -7.89 4.19
CA ILE A 51 1.74 -8.40 2.82
C ILE A 51 2.94 -8.08 1.91
N LEU A 52 3.62 -6.95 2.14
CA LEU A 52 4.74 -6.51 1.30
C LEU A 52 5.81 -7.57 1.05
N PRO A 53 6.25 -8.37 2.05
CA PRO A 53 7.26 -9.40 1.79
C PRO A 53 6.82 -10.45 0.76
N GLY A 54 5.56 -10.88 0.80
CA GLY A 54 5.02 -11.83 -0.17
C GLY A 54 4.94 -11.26 -1.57
N ILE A 55 4.55 -9.98 -1.69
CA ILE A 55 4.55 -9.28 -2.97
C ILE A 55 5.97 -9.18 -3.53
N TYR A 56 6.93 -8.78 -2.71
CA TYR A 56 8.32 -8.66 -3.15
C TYR A 56 8.86 -10.00 -3.69
N LYS A 57 8.64 -11.09 -2.97
CA LYS A 57 9.08 -12.42 -3.41
C LYS A 57 8.44 -12.84 -4.72
N SER A 58 7.17 -12.49 -4.92
CA SER A 58 6.38 -12.98 -6.04
C SER A 58 6.60 -12.19 -7.32
N LEU A 59 6.91 -10.90 -7.22
CA LEU A 59 7.17 -10.04 -8.38
C LEU A 59 8.48 -10.44 -9.07
N ARG A 60 8.51 -10.31 -10.39
CA ARG A 60 9.76 -10.46 -11.15
C ARG A 60 10.65 -9.24 -10.97
N GLU A 61 11.95 -9.40 -11.28
CA GLU A 61 12.87 -8.26 -11.36
C GLU A 61 12.38 -7.22 -12.38
N GLY A 62 12.51 -5.96 -12.03
CA GLY A 62 12.03 -4.84 -12.85
C GLY A 62 10.55 -4.52 -12.68
N ALA A 63 9.81 -5.31 -11.90
CA ALA A 63 8.40 -5.06 -11.64
C ALA A 63 8.17 -3.84 -10.75
N GLN A 64 6.95 -3.33 -10.78
CA GLN A 64 6.53 -2.21 -9.96
C GLN A 64 5.33 -2.59 -9.09
N ALA A 65 5.15 -1.87 -8.00
CA ALA A 65 3.99 -2.02 -7.12
C ALA A 65 3.47 -0.66 -6.69
N VAL A 66 2.15 -0.50 -6.66
CA VAL A 66 1.47 0.67 -6.08
C VAL A 66 0.76 0.23 -4.82
N ILE A 67 1.07 0.88 -3.71
CA ILE A 67 0.55 0.52 -2.40
C ILE A 67 -0.26 1.69 -1.85
N LEU A 68 -1.51 1.43 -1.50
CA LEU A 68 -2.35 2.41 -0.81
C LEU A 68 -2.11 2.28 0.70
N VAL A 69 -1.56 3.34 1.28
CA VAL A 69 -1.24 3.41 2.71
C VAL A 69 -2.41 4.08 3.44
N LYS A 70 -3.00 3.36 4.36
CA LYS A 70 -4.17 3.81 5.13
C LYS A 70 -3.77 4.02 6.59
N PRO A 71 -3.55 5.27 7.02
CA PRO A 71 -3.13 5.54 8.40
C PRO A 71 -4.01 4.92 9.45
N GLN A 72 -5.32 4.81 9.21
CA GLN A 72 -6.28 4.20 10.12
C GLN A 72 -5.98 2.72 10.43
N PHE A 73 -5.22 2.04 9.58
CA PHE A 73 -4.81 0.64 9.78
C PHE A 73 -3.31 0.48 10.05
N GLU A 74 -2.56 1.58 10.02
CA GLU A 74 -1.10 1.56 10.22
C GLU A 74 -0.66 2.21 11.53
N ALA A 75 -1.43 3.19 12.04
CA ALA A 75 -0.99 4.05 13.14
C ALA A 75 -1.06 3.41 14.53
N GLY A 76 -1.72 2.26 14.66
CA GLY A 76 -1.99 1.67 15.97
C GLY A 76 -3.19 2.33 16.67
N ARG A 77 -3.81 1.59 17.58
CA ARG A 77 -5.09 2.00 18.22
C ARG A 77 -5.01 3.33 18.96
N GLY A 78 -3.88 3.63 19.59
CA GLY A 78 -3.72 4.85 20.40
C GLY A 78 -3.67 6.15 19.59
N ARG A 79 -3.48 6.06 18.28
CA ARG A 79 -3.39 7.21 17.36
C ARG A 79 -4.59 7.35 16.45
N VAL A 80 -5.52 6.44 16.51
CA VAL A 80 -6.76 6.49 15.75
C VAL A 80 -7.83 7.18 16.58
N GLY A 81 -8.37 8.27 16.07
CA GLY A 81 -9.37 9.07 16.76
C GLY A 81 -10.78 8.51 16.67
N LYS A 82 -11.75 9.35 17.03
CA LYS A 82 -13.17 9.03 16.95
C LYS A 82 -13.54 8.54 15.54
N ASN A 83 -14.41 7.56 15.50
CA ASN A 83 -14.94 7.00 14.24
C ASN A 83 -13.89 6.32 13.34
N GLY A 84 -12.72 5.98 13.87
CA GLY A 84 -11.68 5.34 13.10
C GLY A 84 -10.95 6.28 12.13
N VAL A 85 -10.85 7.57 12.47
CA VAL A 85 -10.20 8.57 11.61
C VAL A 85 -8.90 9.04 12.23
N VAL A 86 -7.84 9.05 11.45
CA VAL A 86 -6.54 9.65 11.79
C VAL A 86 -6.49 11.05 11.20
N ARG A 87 -6.40 12.08 12.05
CA ARG A 87 -6.42 13.49 11.62
C ARG A 87 -5.08 14.20 11.84
N ASP A 88 -4.22 13.67 12.67
CA ASP A 88 -2.98 14.30 13.06
C ASP A 88 -1.92 14.21 11.96
N LYS A 89 -1.36 15.37 11.57
CA LYS A 89 -0.33 15.44 10.54
C LYS A 89 0.92 14.65 10.89
N ASP A 90 1.35 14.72 12.15
CA ASP A 90 2.57 14.03 12.56
C ASP A 90 2.37 12.51 12.52
N THR A 91 1.17 12.04 12.87
CA THR A 91 0.81 10.64 12.71
C THR A 91 0.83 10.22 11.24
N HIS A 92 0.30 11.04 10.33
CA HIS A 92 0.37 10.78 8.89
C HIS A 92 1.82 10.68 8.40
N ARG A 93 2.67 11.65 8.78
CA ARG A 93 4.10 11.63 8.42
C ARG A 93 4.78 10.36 8.89
N GLN A 94 4.55 10.00 10.16
CA GLN A 94 5.17 8.83 10.76
C GLN A 94 4.72 7.54 10.07
N VAL A 95 3.44 7.40 9.78
CA VAL A 95 2.88 6.22 9.08
C VAL A 95 3.50 6.08 7.70
N VAL A 96 3.54 7.14 6.91
CA VAL A 96 4.09 7.09 5.56
C VAL A 96 5.58 6.78 5.60
N GLU A 97 6.33 7.42 6.48
CA GLU A 97 7.76 7.16 6.63
C GLU A 97 8.05 5.73 7.06
N ASP A 98 7.35 5.23 8.08
CA ASP A 98 7.55 3.86 8.58
C ASP A 98 7.24 2.84 7.49
N THR A 99 6.17 3.04 6.74
CA THR A 99 5.79 2.15 5.64
C THR A 99 6.83 2.17 4.51
N ALA A 100 7.30 3.36 4.14
CA ALA A 100 8.33 3.52 3.12
C ALA A 100 9.65 2.86 3.54
N ARG A 101 10.08 3.05 4.78
CA ARG A 101 11.29 2.41 5.32
C ARG A 101 11.16 0.89 5.37
N PHE A 102 10.00 0.39 5.73
CA PHE A 102 9.74 -1.05 5.71
C PHE A 102 9.85 -1.61 4.29
N ALA A 103 9.32 -0.89 3.29
CA ALA A 103 9.45 -1.30 1.90
C ALA A 103 10.91 -1.36 1.46
N LEU A 104 11.72 -0.36 1.84
CA LEU A 104 13.18 -0.35 1.58
C LEU A 104 13.86 -1.55 2.24
N ASP A 105 13.55 -1.82 3.50
CA ASP A 105 14.14 -2.95 4.24
C ASP A 105 13.74 -4.30 3.65
N THR A 106 12.57 -4.37 3.01
CA THR A 106 12.11 -5.57 2.30
C THR A 106 12.91 -5.80 1.01
N GLY A 107 13.44 -4.74 0.42
CA GLY A 107 14.25 -4.78 -0.80
C GLY A 107 13.74 -3.90 -1.94
N PHE A 108 12.56 -3.29 -1.79
CA PHE A 108 12.03 -2.37 -2.80
C PHE A 108 12.84 -1.09 -2.88
N SER A 109 12.88 -0.50 -4.08
CA SER A 109 13.20 0.93 -4.24
C SER A 109 11.90 1.74 -4.14
N ILE A 110 12.01 2.98 -3.65
CA ILE A 110 10.89 3.93 -3.64
C ILE A 110 11.05 4.85 -4.83
N ARG A 111 10.05 4.86 -5.71
CA ARG A 111 10.07 5.69 -6.91
C ARG A 111 9.31 6.98 -6.72
N GLN A 112 8.17 6.93 -6.03
CA GLN A 112 7.35 8.11 -5.79
C GLN A 112 6.48 7.89 -4.55
N ILE A 113 6.21 8.98 -3.84
CA ILE A 113 5.23 9.06 -2.76
C ILE A 113 4.27 10.18 -3.10
N ASP A 114 2.98 9.95 -2.90
CA ASP A 114 1.97 10.99 -3.09
C ASP A 114 0.79 10.73 -2.15
N TYR A 115 -0.15 11.64 -2.10
CA TYR A 115 -1.42 11.42 -1.40
C TYR A 115 -2.51 11.02 -2.40
N SER A 116 -3.47 10.22 -1.94
CA SER A 116 -4.64 9.89 -2.75
C SER A 116 -5.49 11.14 -2.98
N PRO A 117 -5.96 11.40 -4.21
CA PRO A 117 -6.80 12.55 -4.49
C PRO A 117 -8.21 12.44 -3.90
N ILE A 118 -8.59 11.27 -3.43
CA ILE A 118 -9.87 11.03 -2.74
C ILE A 118 -9.61 10.54 -1.33
N THR A 119 -10.50 10.88 -0.41
CA THR A 119 -10.43 10.38 0.96
C THR A 119 -11.02 8.97 1.05
N GLY A 120 -10.54 8.21 2.02
CA GLY A 120 -11.14 6.94 2.42
C GLY A 120 -12.39 7.13 3.28
N PRO A 121 -12.91 6.06 3.86
CA PRO A 121 -14.11 6.12 4.70
C PRO A 121 -14.00 7.18 5.80
N LYS A 122 -15.09 7.90 6.01
CA LYS A 122 -15.23 8.93 7.05
C LYS A 122 -14.22 10.08 6.93
N GLY A 123 -13.64 10.27 5.75
CA GLY A 123 -12.71 11.35 5.48
C GLY A 123 -11.26 11.06 5.80
N ASN A 124 -10.85 9.80 5.97
CA ASN A 124 -9.44 9.47 6.13
C ASN A 124 -8.61 9.86 4.92
N ILE A 125 -7.54 10.60 5.15
CA ILE A 125 -6.54 10.88 4.12
C ILE A 125 -5.67 9.63 3.97
N GLU A 126 -5.46 9.19 2.73
CA GLU A 126 -4.67 8.02 2.40
C GLU A 126 -3.55 8.39 1.45
N PHE A 127 -2.48 7.58 1.43
CA PHE A 127 -1.28 7.89 0.68
C PHE A 127 -0.92 6.76 -0.27
N LEU A 128 -0.13 7.08 -1.30
CA LEU A 128 0.30 6.15 -2.32
C LEU A 128 1.82 6.04 -2.33
N LEU A 129 2.32 4.81 -2.37
CA LEU A 129 3.73 4.52 -2.62
C LEU A 129 3.85 3.81 -3.96
N LEU A 130 4.69 4.33 -4.83
CA LEU A 130 5.14 3.63 -6.03
C LEU A 130 6.50 3.00 -5.73
N LEU A 131 6.55 1.69 -5.79
CA LEU A 131 7.72 0.88 -5.46
C LEU A 131 8.24 0.16 -6.71
N GLY A 132 9.53 -0.15 -6.71
CA GLY A 132 10.16 -0.95 -7.76
C GLY A 132 10.95 -2.11 -7.19
N LYS A 133 10.97 -3.23 -7.90
CA LYS A 133 11.86 -4.37 -7.62
C LYS A 133 13.00 -4.35 -8.63
N SER A 134 14.06 -3.61 -8.31
CA SER A 134 15.13 -3.28 -9.26
C SER A 134 16.53 -3.75 -8.84
N GLY A 135 16.62 -4.84 -8.07
CA GLY A 135 17.89 -5.43 -7.66
C GLY A 135 18.53 -4.78 -6.42
N THR A 136 18.50 -3.46 -6.32
CA THR A 136 19.00 -2.73 -5.14
C THR A 136 17.94 -1.77 -4.62
N ALA A 137 17.77 -1.74 -3.30
CA ALA A 137 16.91 -0.76 -2.66
C ALA A 137 17.47 0.65 -2.90
N GLY A 138 16.59 1.61 -3.15
CA GLY A 138 17.00 2.99 -3.43
C GLY A 138 15.82 3.93 -3.29
N GLY A 139 16.06 5.23 -3.52
CA GLY A 139 15.00 6.24 -3.45
C GLY A 139 14.79 6.80 -2.06
N THR A 140 15.77 6.66 -1.15
CA THR A 140 15.68 7.24 0.20
C THR A 140 15.54 8.75 0.19
N GLU A 141 16.02 9.42 -0.85
CA GLU A 141 15.84 10.87 -1.03
C GLU A 141 14.38 11.30 -1.13
N VAL A 142 13.50 10.42 -1.59
CA VAL A 142 12.05 10.68 -1.69
C VAL A 142 11.41 10.84 -0.32
N LEU A 143 12.01 10.25 0.72
CA LEU A 143 11.51 10.37 2.10
C LEU A 143 11.50 11.82 2.58
N ALA A 144 12.40 12.66 2.07
CA ALA A 144 12.45 14.07 2.43
C ALA A 144 11.21 14.86 1.99
N ASP A 145 10.47 14.36 1.01
CA ASP A 145 9.26 15.01 0.49
C ASP A 145 8.00 14.71 1.33
N ILE A 146 8.07 13.75 2.24
CA ILE A 146 6.90 13.30 3.01
C ILE A 146 6.22 14.45 3.77
N PRO A 147 6.94 15.32 4.51
CA PRO A 147 6.27 16.43 5.19
C PRO A 147 5.49 17.34 4.27
N HIS A 148 6.04 17.65 3.10
CA HIS A 148 5.38 18.50 2.10
C HIS A 148 4.14 17.81 1.52
N ILE A 149 4.23 16.52 1.21
CA ILE A 149 3.11 15.74 0.69
C ILE A 149 1.96 15.69 1.69
N VAL A 150 2.27 15.49 2.98
CA VAL A 150 1.26 15.49 4.04
C VAL A 150 0.62 16.86 4.19
N ASP A 151 1.41 17.93 4.14
CA ASP A 151 0.89 19.30 4.21
C ASP A 151 -0.04 19.61 3.02
N MET A 152 0.32 19.20 1.81
CA MET A 152 -0.54 19.37 0.63
C MET A 152 -1.84 18.60 0.77
N ALA A 153 -1.79 17.35 1.22
CA ALA A 153 -2.99 16.53 1.42
C ALA A 153 -3.95 17.19 2.41
N HIS A 154 -3.44 17.70 3.52
CA HIS A 154 -4.24 18.41 4.52
C HIS A 154 -4.80 19.73 3.99
N GLY A 155 -4.08 20.43 3.13
CA GLY A 155 -4.55 21.66 2.51
C GLY A 155 -5.69 21.45 1.52
N GLU A 156 -5.70 20.33 0.83
CA GLU A 156 -6.71 20.04 -0.20
C GLU A 156 -7.88 19.20 0.30
N LEU A 157 -7.66 18.29 1.24
CA LEU A 157 -8.64 17.26 1.61
C LEU A 157 -9.20 17.41 3.03
N ALA A 158 -8.55 18.16 3.88
CA ALA A 158 -8.99 18.29 5.28
C ALA A 158 -9.95 19.47 5.47
#